data_275620195ecf7e0bdc66f41fe4ca456d
#
_entry.id   275620195ecf7e0bdc66f41fe4ca456d
#
_cell.length_a   1.000
_cell.length_b   1.000
_cell.length_c   1.000
_cell.angle_alpha   90.00
_cell.angle_beta   90.00
_cell.angle_gamma   90.00
#
_symmetry.space_group_name_H-M   'P 1'
#
loop_
_entity.id
_entity.type
_entity.pdbx_description
1 polymer ?
#
loop_
_entity_poly.entity_id
_entity_poly.type
_entity_poly.pdbx_seq_one_letter_code
_entity_poly.pdbx_strand_id
1 'polypeptide(L)'
;QNDAGNTGGAVAEAPDEDEDKPVFVTGTEDIQTMINTLGCPLCHTIPGVEGAMGMLGPELHEKINAPKRIKDPNYKGKATNTKEYVRESILNPGAYVVFNEAEGELFPDGLMPISFWQMLRVLALDKLVDFISQTEPPAGS
;
A
#
# COMPACT_ATOMS: atom_id res chain seq x y z
N GLN A 1 22.60 8.28 47.70
CA GLN A 1 22.37 8.20 47.24
C GLN A 1 21.62 8.23 46.46
N ASN A 2 21.19 8.28 45.97
CA ASN A 2 20.56 8.38 45.23
C ASN A 2 20.16 8.19 44.23
N ASP A 3 20.04 8.02 43.73
CA ASP A 3 19.87 7.84 42.77
C ASP A 3 18.93 7.80 42.17
N ALA A 4 18.59 7.78 42.26
CA ALA A 4 17.64 7.73 41.90
C ALA A 4 17.29 8.07 40.80
N GLY A 5 17.48 8.49 40.49
CA GLY A 5 17.15 8.76 39.46
C GLY A 5 16.95 8.32 38.51
N ASN A 6 17.07 8.09 38.11
CA ASN A 6 17.02 7.74 37.13
C ASN A 6 16.20 7.21 36.63
N THR A 7 15.88 7.06 36.53
CA THR A 7 15.15 6.50 36.12
C THR A 7 14.69 6.62 35.05
N GLY A 8 14.49 7.08 34.82
CA GLY A 8 14.02 7.06 33.88
C GLY A 8 14.17 6.81 32.89
N GLY A 9 14.31 6.94 32.60
CA GLY A 9 14.38 6.77 31.59
C GLY A 9 14.38 6.08 30.93
N ALA A 10 14.55 5.98 30.75
CA ALA A 10 14.74 5.29 30.13
C ALA A 10 14.14 4.75 29.47
N VAL A 11 13.89 4.60 29.15
CA VAL A 11 13.29 4.02 28.63
C VAL A 11 13.25 3.85 27.52
N ALA A 12 13.24 3.90 27.11
CA ALA A 12 13.05 3.80 26.07
C ALA A 12 13.70 3.42 25.30
N GLU A 13 13.99 3.09 24.90
CA GLU A 13 14.47 2.86 24.09
C GLU A 13 15.00 2.00 23.57
N ALA A 14 15.25 1.48 23.43
CA ALA A 14 15.68 0.48 22.99
C ALA A 14 15.62 0.18 21.73
N PRO A 15 15.43 0.55 20.97
CA PRO A 15 15.35 0.24 19.82
C PRO A 15 16.23 -0.23 18.95
N ASP A 16 17.24 -0.12 19.15
CA ASP A 16 18.19 -0.47 18.25
C ASP A 16 18.19 -1.85 17.85
N GLU A 17 17.70 -2.70 18.63
CA GLU A 17 17.77 -4.03 18.26
C GLU A 17 16.80 -4.32 17.20
N ASP A 18 16.05 -3.37 16.75
CA ASP A 18 15.09 -3.63 15.74
C ASP A 18 15.49 -3.11 14.39
N GLU A 19 16.72 -2.78 14.17
CA GLU A 19 17.10 -2.24 12.89
C GLU A 19 16.86 -3.20 11.75
N ASP A 20 16.90 -4.49 12.03
CA ASP A 20 16.65 -5.45 10.97
C ASP A 20 15.20 -5.89 10.86
N LYS A 21 14.35 -5.35 11.70
CA LYS A 21 12.96 -5.75 11.64
C LYS A 21 12.21 -4.90 10.64
N PRO A 22 11.22 -5.46 10.00
CA PRO A 22 10.42 -4.66 9.07
C PRO A 22 9.77 -3.49 9.82
N VAL A 23 9.71 -2.36 9.16
CA VAL A 23 9.03 -1.20 9.71
C VAL A 23 7.54 -1.48 9.70
N PHE A 24 6.89 -1.33 10.84
CA PHE A 24 5.47 -1.53 10.93
C PHE A 24 4.72 -0.24 10.67
N VAL A 25 3.67 -0.34 9.88
CA VAL A 25 2.72 0.74 9.67
C VAL A 25 1.51 0.42 10.53
N THR A 26 1.21 1.30 11.46
CA THR A 26 0.23 1.01 12.50
C THR A 26 -1.19 1.47 12.17
N GLY A 27 -1.31 2.49 11.33
CA GLY A 27 -2.60 3.09 11.02
C GLY A 27 -2.85 4.37 11.78
N THR A 28 -1.92 4.77 12.66
CA THR A 28 -2.03 6.06 13.33
C THR A 28 -1.31 7.16 12.56
N GLU A 29 -0.48 6.77 11.60
CA GLU A 29 0.20 7.72 10.73
C GLU A 29 -0.80 8.31 9.73
N ASP A 30 -0.47 9.44 9.14
CA ASP A 30 -1.31 9.94 8.06
C ASP A 30 -1.10 9.10 6.79
N ILE A 31 -2.02 9.24 5.85
CA ILE A 31 -2.02 8.45 4.62
C ILE A 31 -0.73 8.63 3.82
N GLN A 32 -0.26 9.86 3.70
CA GLN A 32 0.96 10.15 2.95
C GLN A 32 2.14 9.38 3.53
N THR A 33 2.26 9.40 4.86
CA THR A 33 3.34 8.72 5.57
C THR A 33 3.23 7.21 5.41
N MET A 34 2.03 6.65 5.55
CA MET A 34 1.84 5.21 5.38
C MET A 34 2.25 4.76 3.99
N ILE A 35 1.78 5.46 2.98
CA ILE A 35 2.04 5.11 1.59
C ILE A 35 3.52 5.23 1.26
N ASN A 36 4.16 6.31 1.75
CA ASN A 36 5.59 6.49 1.51
C ASN A 36 6.42 5.41 2.22
N THR A 37 6.06 5.08 3.44
CA THR A 37 6.78 4.06 4.20
C THR A 37 6.74 2.70 3.50
N LEU A 38 5.62 2.39 2.88
CA LEU A 38 5.46 1.11 2.18
C LEU A 38 6.06 1.11 0.79
N GLY A 39 6.49 2.27 0.29
CA GLY A 39 7.13 2.35 -1.01
C GLY A 39 6.18 2.34 -2.19
N CYS A 40 4.90 2.52 -1.98
CA CYS A 40 3.93 2.52 -3.07
C CYS A 40 4.28 3.52 -4.19
N PRO A 41 4.73 4.75 -3.85
CA PRO A 41 5.05 5.73 -4.89
C PRO A 41 6.22 5.36 -5.78
N LEU A 42 7.02 4.39 -5.40
CA LEU A 42 8.13 3.96 -6.24
C LEU A 42 7.63 3.31 -7.52
N CYS A 43 6.45 2.74 -7.48
CA CYS A 43 5.90 1.99 -8.61
C CYS A 43 4.58 2.56 -9.13
N HIS A 44 3.87 3.32 -8.33
CA HIS A 44 2.53 3.78 -8.69
C HIS A 44 2.40 5.28 -8.73
N THR A 45 1.65 5.77 -9.71
CA THR A 45 1.11 7.11 -9.67
C THR A 45 -0.18 7.05 -8.86
N ILE A 46 -0.27 7.85 -7.81
CA ILE A 46 -1.40 7.77 -6.87
C ILE A 46 -2.01 9.17 -6.72
N PRO A 47 -3.19 9.40 -7.26
CA PRO A 47 -3.86 10.70 -7.10
C PRO A 47 -4.07 11.00 -5.61
N GLY A 48 -3.76 12.23 -5.22
CA GLY A 48 -3.91 12.65 -3.83
C GLY A 48 -2.71 12.36 -2.95
N VAL A 49 -1.67 11.74 -3.47
CA VAL A 49 -0.44 11.48 -2.73
C VAL A 49 0.69 12.27 -3.38
N GLU A 50 1.26 13.20 -2.63
CA GLU A 50 2.30 14.07 -3.15
C GLU A 50 3.53 13.26 -3.54
N GLY A 51 4.04 13.50 -4.74
CA GLY A 51 5.25 12.83 -5.19
C GLY A 51 5.05 11.40 -5.70
N ALA A 52 3.84 10.88 -5.66
CA ALA A 52 3.58 9.52 -6.10
C ALA A 52 3.39 9.48 -7.61
N MET A 53 4.49 9.30 -8.34
CA MET A 53 4.51 9.35 -9.79
C MET A 53 5.22 8.14 -10.39
N GLY A 54 5.27 7.03 -9.69
CA GLY A 54 5.90 5.81 -10.19
C GLY A 54 5.14 5.22 -11.37
N MET A 55 5.88 4.59 -12.28
CA MET A 55 5.32 4.05 -13.51
C MET A 55 5.61 2.57 -13.72
N LEU A 56 6.17 1.90 -12.72
CA LEU A 56 6.46 0.47 -12.81
C LEU A 56 5.23 -0.38 -12.58
N GLY A 57 4.18 0.19 -12.01
CA GLY A 57 2.90 -0.44 -11.83
C GLY A 57 1.80 0.46 -12.38
N PRO A 58 0.55 0.01 -12.36
CA PRO A 58 -0.55 0.80 -12.89
C PRO A 58 -0.82 2.03 -12.03
N GLU A 59 -1.33 3.09 -12.67
CA GLU A 59 -1.85 4.23 -11.93
C GLU A 59 -3.04 3.77 -11.11
N LEU A 60 -3.17 4.32 -9.92
CA LEU A 60 -4.25 3.91 -9.02
C LEU A 60 -5.49 4.78 -9.25
N HIS A 61 -6.38 4.28 -10.07
CA HIS A 61 -7.70 4.86 -10.31
C HIS A 61 -8.73 3.80 -9.95
N GLU A 62 -8.66 3.32 -8.73
CA GLU A 62 -9.35 2.09 -8.36
C GLU A 62 -10.86 2.25 -8.26
N LYS A 63 -11.33 3.47 -8.00
CA LYS A 63 -12.76 3.75 -8.01
C LYS A 63 -13.37 3.37 -9.36
N ILE A 64 -12.60 3.57 -10.44
CA ILE A 64 -13.05 3.30 -11.80
C ILE A 64 -12.61 1.93 -12.28
N ASN A 65 -11.36 1.59 -12.00
CA ASN A 65 -10.75 0.41 -12.60
C ASN A 65 -11.07 -0.90 -11.88
N ALA A 66 -11.18 -0.87 -10.56
CA ALA A 66 -11.44 -2.11 -9.83
C ALA A 66 -12.74 -2.79 -10.24
N PRO A 67 -13.86 -2.05 -10.39
CA PRO A 67 -15.10 -2.70 -10.82
C PRO A 67 -14.98 -3.36 -12.18
N LYS A 68 -14.17 -2.79 -13.08
CA LYS A 68 -13.97 -3.37 -14.42
C LYS A 68 -13.10 -4.61 -14.33
N ARG A 69 -12.05 -4.55 -13.53
CA ARG A 69 -11.08 -5.66 -13.41
C ARG A 69 -11.70 -6.89 -12.77
N ILE A 70 -12.57 -6.69 -11.79
CA ILE A 70 -13.26 -7.80 -11.14
C ILE A 70 -14.08 -8.59 -12.15
N LYS A 71 -14.58 -7.93 -13.19
CA LYS A 71 -15.40 -8.57 -14.21
C LYS A 71 -14.59 -9.17 -15.37
N ASP A 72 -13.27 -8.95 -15.36
CA ASP A 72 -12.42 -9.45 -16.42
C ASP A 72 -12.38 -10.99 -16.34
N PRO A 73 -12.56 -11.69 -17.46
CA PRO A 73 -12.49 -13.16 -17.44
C PRO A 73 -11.16 -13.70 -16.94
N ASN A 74 -10.11 -12.91 -17.01
CA ASN A 74 -8.79 -13.33 -16.53
C ASN A 74 -8.57 -13.06 -15.05
N TYR A 75 -9.52 -12.42 -14.38
CA TYR A 75 -9.40 -12.16 -12.97
C TYR A 75 -9.57 -13.48 -12.19
N LYS A 76 -8.57 -13.83 -11.40
CA LYS A 76 -8.56 -15.07 -10.63
C LYS A 76 -8.74 -14.84 -9.14
N GLY A 77 -8.94 -13.60 -8.73
CA GLY A 77 -9.10 -13.29 -7.32
C GLY A 77 -10.52 -13.57 -6.82
N LYS A 78 -10.77 -13.16 -5.60
CA LYS A 78 -12.03 -13.43 -4.92
C LYS A 78 -12.81 -12.17 -4.58
N ALA A 79 -12.32 -11.00 -4.96
CA ALA A 79 -12.98 -9.75 -4.61
C ALA A 79 -14.29 -9.60 -5.37
N THR A 80 -15.29 -9.05 -4.70
CA THR A 80 -16.59 -8.77 -5.29
C THR A 80 -16.90 -7.29 -5.34
N ASN A 81 -16.05 -6.45 -4.75
CA ASN A 81 -16.23 -5.00 -4.77
C ASN A 81 -14.86 -4.32 -4.74
N THR A 82 -14.86 -3.00 -4.93
CA THR A 82 -13.62 -2.23 -5.03
C THR A 82 -12.72 -2.37 -3.80
N LYS A 83 -13.28 -2.27 -2.61
CA LYS A 83 -12.46 -2.36 -1.41
C LYS A 83 -11.83 -3.73 -1.25
N GLU A 84 -12.58 -4.78 -1.56
CA GLU A 84 -12.02 -6.13 -1.52
C GLU A 84 -10.92 -6.30 -2.55
N TYR A 85 -11.09 -5.72 -3.74
CA TYR A 85 -10.08 -5.78 -4.77
C TYR A 85 -8.80 -5.08 -4.34
N VAL A 86 -8.91 -3.90 -3.75
CA VAL A 86 -7.73 -3.17 -3.27
C VAL A 86 -7.03 -3.95 -2.15
N ARG A 87 -7.81 -4.48 -1.21
CA ARG A 87 -7.24 -5.29 -0.13
C ARG A 87 -6.50 -6.49 -0.70
N GLU A 88 -7.09 -7.19 -1.64
CA GLU A 88 -6.47 -8.34 -2.27
C GLU A 88 -5.20 -7.96 -3.01
N SER A 89 -5.21 -6.82 -3.69
CA SER A 89 -4.03 -6.36 -4.42
C SER A 89 -2.85 -6.04 -3.50
N ILE A 90 -3.12 -5.56 -2.31
CA ILE A 90 -2.08 -5.28 -1.32
C ILE A 90 -1.55 -6.58 -0.72
N LEU A 91 -2.43 -7.50 -0.40
CA LEU A 91 -2.06 -8.71 0.32
C LEU A 91 -1.63 -9.85 -0.61
N ASN A 92 -2.15 -9.87 -1.83
CA ASN A 92 -1.85 -10.91 -2.80
C ASN A 92 -1.79 -10.31 -4.20
N PRO A 93 -0.74 -9.53 -4.48
CA PRO A 93 -0.66 -8.78 -5.75
C PRO A 93 -0.63 -9.68 -6.99
N GLY A 94 -0.29 -10.94 -6.84
CA GLY A 94 -0.28 -11.85 -7.98
C GLY A 94 -1.66 -12.36 -8.39
N ALA A 95 -2.71 -12.03 -7.62
CA ALA A 95 -4.05 -12.51 -7.96
C ALA A 95 -4.55 -11.95 -9.29
N TYR A 96 -4.07 -10.76 -9.68
CA TYR A 96 -4.42 -10.18 -10.97
C TYR A 96 -3.32 -9.21 -11.39
N VAL A 97 -2.68 -9.52 -12.51
CA VAL A 97 -1.64 -8.68 -13.08
C VAL A 97 -2.27 -7.85 -14.19
N VAL A 98 -2.15 -6.54 -14.09
CA VAL A 98 -2.84 -5.60 -14.97
C VAL A 98 -2.12 -5.46 -16.31
N PHE A 99 -2.89 -5.31 -17.39
CA PHE A 99 -2.35 -5.05 -18.72
C PHE A 99 -1.96 -3.56 -18.83
N ASN A 100 -0.76 -3.33 -19.31
CA ASN A 100 -0.26 -1.98 -19.53
C ASN A 100 -0.53 -1.60 -20.98
N GLU A 101 -1.54 -0.79 -21.18
CA GLU A 101 -1.94 -0.44 -22.53
C GLU A 101 -0.90 0.42 -23.25
N ALA A 102 -0.11 1.17 -22.49
CA ALA A 102 0.93 2.02 -23.09
C ALA A 102 2.06 1.18 -23.69
N GLU A 103 2.35 0.04 -23.08
CA GLU A 103 3.44 -0.82 -23.54
C GLU A 103 2.94 -2.02 -24.35
N GLY A 104 1.67 -2.30 -24.30
CA GLY A 104 1.09 -3.42 -25.03
C GLY A 104 1.35 -4.78 -24.40
N GLU A 105 1.65 -4.80 -23.11
CA GLU A 105 1.93 -6.05 -22.41
C GLU A 105 1.50 -5.94 -20.95
N LEU A 106 1.58 -7.02 -20.21
CA LEU A 106 1.25 -6.99 -18.79
C LEU A 106 2.33 -6.21 -18.03
N PHE A 107 1.92 -5.53 -16.97
CA PHE A 107 2.91 -4.99 -16.04
C PHE A 107 3.73 -6.17 -15.49
N PRO A 108 5.00 -5.93 -15.11
CA PRO A 108 5.82 -7.03 -14.60
C PRO A 108 5.20 -7.65 -13.35
N ASP A 109 5.11 -8.97 -13.35
CA ASP A 109 4.62 -9.71 -12.21
C ASP A 109 5.76 -9.85 -11.19
N GLY A 110 5.42 -9.85 -9.92
CA GLY A 110 6.40 -10.06 -8.87
C GLY A 110 7.14 -8.83 -8.40
N LEU A 111 6.91 -7.67 -9.01
CA LEU A 111 7.55 -6.43 -8.53
C LEU A 111 6.87 -5.89 -7.28
N MET A 112 5.57 -6.04 -7.15
CA MET A 112 4.88 -5.60 -5.95
C MET A 112 5.15 -6.60 -4.83
N PRO A 113 5.65 -6.15 -3.68
CA PRO A 113 6.01 -7.08 -2.61
C PRO A 113 4.83 -7.90 -2.13
N ILE A 114 5.09 -9.17 -1.81
CA ILE A 114 4.04 -10.05 -1.30
C ILE A 114 4.05 -10.09 0.23
N SER A 115 4.89 -9.27 0.86
CA SER A 115 5.10 -9.33 2.31
C SER A 115 4.45 -8.18 3.07
N PHE A 116 3.62 -7.39 2.43
CA PHE A 116 2.96 -6.27 3.13
C PHE A 116 2.17 -6.73 4.35
N TRP A 117 1.61 -7.93 4.32
CA TRP A 117 0.85 -8.43 5.45
C TRP A 117 1.70 -8.52 6.74
N GLN A 118 3.02 -8.60 6.58
CA GLN A 118 3.91 -8.64 7.73
C GLN A 118 4.23 -7.26 8.27
N MET A 119 3.92 -6.21 7.50
CA MET A 119 4.29 -4.84 7.84
C MET A 119 3.09 -4.00 8.24
N LEU A 120 1.89 -4.48 8.04
CA LEU A 120 0.67 -3.71 8.23
C LEU A 120 -0.14 -4.21 9.40
N ARG A 121 -0.54 -3.30 10.26
CA ARG A 121 -1.59 -3.62 11.21
C ARG A 121 -2.94 -3.48 10.53
N VAL A 122 -3.95 -4.11 11.08
CA VAL A 122 -5.29 -4.12 10.48
C VAL A 122 -5.81 -2.69 10.28
N LEU A 123 -5.57 -1.82 11.25
CA LEU A 123 -6.02 -0.44 11.12
C LEU A 123 -5.38 0.25 9.92
N ALA A 124 -4.09 0.02 9.70
CA ALA A 124 -3.39 0.61 8.56
C ALA A 124 -3.95 0.07 7.26
N LEU A 125 -4.14 -1.23 7.18
CA LEU A 125 -4.68 -1.86 5.98
C LEU A 125 -6.06 -1.28 5.67
N ASP A 126 -6.92 -1.14 6.67
CA ASP A 126 -8.25 -0.59 6.46
C ASP A 126 -8.21 0.84 5.94
N LYS A 127 -7.33 1.66 6.50
CA LYS A 127 -7.19 3.05 6.04
C LYS A 127 -6.65 3.15 4.62
N LEU A 128 -5.68 2.30 4.29
CA LEU A 128 -5.14 2.26 2.94
C LEU A 128 -6.20 1.81 1.94
N VAL A 129 -6.96 0.79 2.30
CA VAL A 129 -8.04 0.30 1.43
C VAL A 129 -9.07 1.41 1.21
N ASP A 130 -9.47 2.10 2.27
CA ASP A 130 -10.44 3.19 2.15
C ASP A 130 -9.93 4.29 1.22
N PHE A 131 -8.68 4.68 1.39
CA PHE A 131 -8.10 5.75 0.57
C PHE A 131 -7.94 5.32 -0.89
N ILE A 132 -7.30 4.19 -1.11
CA ILE A 132 -6.97 3.73 -2.46
C ILE A 132 -8.23 3.40 -3.26
N SER A 133 -9.25 2.86 -2.60
CA SER A 133 -10.49 2.51 -3.29
C SER A 133 -11.23 3.73 -3.84
N GLN A 134 -10.88 4.91 -3.38
CA GLN A 134 -11.51 6.15 -3.85
C GLN A 134 -10.66 6.89 -4.87
N THR A 135 -9.52 6.35 -5.27
CA THR A 135 -8.65 7.03 -6.23
C THR A 135 -9.30 7.10 -7.60
N GLU A 136 -9.15 8.25 -8.24
CA GLU A 136 -9.68 8.49 -9.58
C GLU A 136 -8.83 9.58 -10.22
N PRO A 137 -8.89 9.71 -11.56
CA PRO A 137 -8.11 10.76 -12.21
C PRO A 137 -8.49 12.13 -11.66
N PRO A 138 -7.53 13.07 -11.60
CA PRO A 138 -7.85 14.42 -11.16
C PRO A 138 -8.94 15.04 -12.04
N ALA A 139 -9.74 15.92 -11.45
CA ALA A 139 -10.80 16.60 -12.18
C ALA A 139 -10.19 17.35 -13.36
N GLY A 140 -10.79 17.22 -14.53
CA GLY A 140 -10.29 17.88 -15.72
C GLY A 140 -9.29 17.08 -16.53
N SER A 141 -8.98 15.84 -16.10
CA SER A 141 -8.05 14.99 -16.84
C SER A 141 -8.76 14.13 -17.87
#